data_ae123fe2ecfa5bbc43aaa54e98aa5cad
#
_entry.id   ae123fe2ecfa5bbc43aaa54e98aa5cad
#
_cell.length_a   1.000
_cell.length_b   1.000
_cell.length_c   1.000
_cell.angle_alpha   90.00
_cell.angle_beta   90.00
_cell.angle_gamma   90.00
#
_symmetry.space_group_name_H-M   'P 1'
#
loop_
_entity.id
_entity.type
_entity.pdbx_description
1 polymer ?
#
loop_
_entity_poly.entity_id
_entity_poly.type
_entity_poly.pdbx_seq_one_letter_code
_entity_poly.pdbx_strand_id
1 'polypeptide(L)'
;MSNSLKSLLALCIALAVALLVPESELLDPAARRALFILVFAALLWMTDAMPAYSVGILIIALKLLLLGKAGGVYATTTRDWEEFVAVLGHPLVWLFFGGFVLAAGMAAMLSHPNSLPVYRLLLQLQIKAKQVSSHHSWA
;
A
#
# COMPACT_ATOMS: atom_id res chain seq x y z
N MET A 1 10.54 -18.66 -4.77
CA MET A 1 10.17 -17.99 -6.04
C MET A 1 10.80 -16.61 -6.02
N SER A 2 11.58 -16.24 -7.04
CA SER A 2 12.23 -14.91 -7.06
C SER A 2 11.18 -13.80 -7.20
N ASN A 3 11.47 -12.62 -6.65
CA ASN A 3 10.53 -11.47 -6.71
C ASN A 3 10.24 -11.07 -8.17
N SER A 4 11.24 -11.21 -9.05
CA SER A 4 11.07 -10.97 -10.48
C SER A 4 10.05 -11.92 -11.14
N LEU A 5 10.04 -13.19 -10.73
CA LEU A 5 9.08 -14.16 -11.25
C LEU A 5 7.65 -13.86 -10.76
N LYS A 6 7.49 -13.42 -9.51
CA LYS A 6 6.20 -12.97 -8.96
C LYS A 6 5.64 -11.76 -9.72
N SER A 7 6.50 -10.76 -9.99
CA SER A 7 6.10 -9.57 -10.75
C SER A 7 5.73 -9.89 -12.19
N LEU A 8 6.45 -10.80 -12.85
CA LEU A 8 6.14 -11.28 -14.19
C LEU A 8 4.81 -12.04 -14.24
N LEU A 9 4.56 -12.91 -13.28
CA LEU A 9 3.30 -13.64 -13.14
C LEU A 9 2.13 -12.67 -12.90
N ALA A 10 2.30 -11.69 -12.02
CA ALA A 10 1.30 -10.65 -11.76
C ALA A 10 0.98 -9.86 -13.04
N LEU A 11 2.00 -9.50 -13.82
CA LEU A 11 1.82 -8.81 -15.11
C LEU A 11 1.03 -9.66 -16.10
N CYS A 12 1.40 -10.93 -16.27
CA CYS A 12 0.73 -11.86 -17.18
C CYS A 12 -0.74 -12.07 -16.80
N ILE A 13 -1.03 -12.25 -15.51
CA ILE A 13 -2.40 -12.44 -15.02
C ILE A 13 -3.22 -11.15 -15.24
N ALA A 14 -2.67 -9.99 -14.89
CA ALA A 14 -3.36 -8.70 -15.09
C ALA A 14 -3.65 -8.44 -16.56
N LEU A 15 -2.71 -8.74 -17.44
CA LEU A 15 -2.89 -8.62 -18.88
C LEU A 15 -3.94 -9.60 -19.41
N ALA A 16 -3.92 -10.86 -18.93
CA ALA A 16 -4.92 -11.86 -19.30
C ALA A 16 -6.33 -11.44 -18.88
N VAL A 17 -6.48 -10.93 -17.65
CA VAL A 17 -7.78 -10.42 -17.15
C VAL A 17 -8.26 -9.25 -18.01
N ALA A 18 -7.38 -8.29 -18.33
CA ALA A 18 -7.76 -7.15 -19.16
C ALA A 18 -8.12 -7.52 -20.60
N LEU A 19 -7.54 -8.60 -21.15
CA LEU A 19 -7.84 -9.09 -22.50
C LEU A 19 -9.07 -10.00 -22.53
N LEU A 20 -9.32 -10.76 -21.46
CA LEU A 20 -10.47 -11.67 -21.35
C LEU A 20 -11.81 -10.93 -21.13
N VAL A 21 -11.75 -9.70 -20.58
CA VAL A 21 -12.95 -8.89 -20.42
C VAL A 21 -13.29 -8.24 -21.77
N PRO A 22 -14.39 -8.65 -22.42
CA PRO A 22 -14.79 -8.10 -23.71
C PRO A 22 -15.20 -6.63 -23.59
N GLU A 23 -14.96 -5.88 -24.64
CA GLU A 23 -15.51 -4.52 -24.76
C GLU A 23 -17.03 -4.60 -24.79
N SER A 24 -17.69 -3.98 -23.83
CA SER A 24 -19.14 -3.87 -23.74
C SER A 24 -19.50 -2.40 -23.51
N GLU A 25 -20.75 -2.04 -23.70
CA GLU A 25 -21.24 -0.68 -23.43
C GLU A 25 -20.95 -0.19 -22.00
N LEU A 26 -20.69 -1.13 -21.06
CA LEU A 26 -20.37 -0.86 -19.66
C LEU A 26 -18.84 -0.71 -19.42
N LEU A 27 -17.99 -1.17 -20.34
CA LEU A 27 -16.54 -1.14 -20.21
C LEU A 27 -15.92 -0.40 -21.42
N ASP A 28 -15.81 0.91 -21.25
CA ASP A 28 -15.05 1.79 -22.11
C ASP A 28 -13.53 1.36 -22.12
N PRO A 29 -12.79 1.59 -23.20
CA PRO A 29 -11.36 1.35 -23.28
C PRO A 29 -10.56 1.95 -22.11
N ALA A 30 -10.99 3.08 -21.55
CA ALA A 30 -10.38 3.68 -20.35
C ALA A 30 -10.59 2.81 -19.11
N ALA A 31 -11.81 2.28 -18.91
CA ALA A 31 -12.15 1.39 -17.81
C ALA A 31 -11.35 0.09 -17.86
N ARG A 32 -11.11 -0.46 -19.05
CA ARG A 32 -10.28 -1.68 -19.25
C ARG A 32 -8.82 -1.44 -18.85
N ARG A 33 -8.26 -0.28 -19.18
CA ARG A 33 -6.90 0.10 -18.75
C ARG A 33 -6.82 0.32 -17.25
N ALA A 34 -7.85 0.95 -16.67
CA ALA A 34 -7.95 1.12 -15.22
C ALA A 34 -8.06 -0.24 -14.49
N LEU A 35 -8.85 -1.18 -15.03
CA LEU A 35 -8.96 -2.54 -14.51
C LEU A 35 -7.60 -3.27 -14.55
N PHE A 36 -6.86 -3.15 -15.63
CA PHE A 36 -5.50 -3.70 -15.72
C PHE A 36 -4.60 -3.16 -14.60
N ILE A 37 -4.57 -1.84 -14.40
CA ILE A 37 -3.77 -1.22 -13.34
C ILE A 37 -4.20 -1.71 -11.97
N LEU A 38 -5.51 -1.81 -11.71
CA LEU A 38 -6.07 -2.26 -10.44
C LEU A 38 -5.65 -3.70 -10.12
N VAL A 39 -5.87 -4.62 -11.06
CA VAL A 39 -5.54 -6.05 -10.88
C VAL A 39 -4.03 -6.23 -10.71
N PHE A 40 -3.24 -5.53 -11.51
CA PHE A 40 -1.79 -5.59 -11.42
C PHE A 40 -1.27 -5.11 -10.06
N ALA A 41 -1.77 -3.97 -9.58
CA ALA A 41 -1.43 -3.43 -8.27
C ALA A 41 -1.83 -4.38 -7.13
N ALA A 42 -3.05 -4.94 -7.18
CA ALA A 42 -3.54 -5.88 -6.17
C ALA A 42 -2.67 -7.15 -6.12
N LEU A 43 -2.29 -7.69 -7.27
CA LEU A 43 -1.42 -8.87 -7.34
C LEU A 43 0.00 -8.58 -6.81
N LEU A 44 0.55 -7.39 -7.10
CA LEU A 44 1.85 -7.01 -6.55
C LEU A 44 1.81 -6.87 -5.02
N TRP A 45 0.72 -6.35 -4.46
CA TRP A 45 0.55 -6.27 -3.01
C TRP A 45 0.32 -7.63 -2.37
N MET A 46 -0.53 -8.48 -2.96
CA MET A 46 -0.82 -9.81 -2.42
C MET A 46 0.38 -10.74 -2.45
N THR A 47 1.24 -10.60 -3.45
CA THR A 47 2.44 -11.46 -3.61
C THR A 47 3.66 -10.92 -2.86
N ASP A 48 3.56 -9.71 -2.29
CA ASP A 48 4.68 -9.00 -1.65
C ASP A 48 5.94 -9.00 -2.55
N ALA A 49 5.70 -8.80 -3.85
CA ALA A 49 6.75 -8.85 -4.87
C ALA A 49 7.62 -7.59 -4.85
N MET A 50 7.06 -6.47 -4.40
CA MET A 50 7.72 -5.15 -4.30
C MET A 50 7.26 -4.42 -3.04
N PRO A 51 8.10 -3.53 -2.47
CA PRO A 51 7.69 -2.66 -1.37
C PRO A 51 6.46 -1.83 -1.73
N ALA A 52 5.54 -1.64 -0.79
CA ALA A 52 4.26 -0.96 -1.03
C ALA A 52 4.40 0.45 -1.63
N TYR A 53 5.42 1.20 -1.23
CA TYR A 53 5.70 2.54 -1.80
C TYR A 53 6.08 2.48 -3.28
N SER A 54 6.83 1.43 -3.70
CA SER A 54 7.20 1.24 -5.11
C SER A 54 6.00 0.91 -5.97
N VAL A 55 5.06 0.11 -5.45
CA VAL A 55 3.78 -0.19 -6.12
C VAL A 55 2.96 1.08 -6.28
N GLY A 56 2.91 1.94 -5.25
CA GLY A 56 2.21 3.23 -5.33
C GLY A 56 2.76 4.14 -6.43
N ILE A 57 4.08 4.30 -6.53
CA ILE A 57 4.73 5.08 -7.59
C ILE A 57 4.44 4.46 -8.97
N LEU A 58 4.52 3.14 -9.08
CA LEU A 58 4.24 2.41 -10.32
C LEU A 58 2.79 2.63 -10.80
N ILE A 59 1.81 2.62 -9.89
CA ILE A 59 0.40 2.89 -10.21
C ILE A 59 0.25 4.30 -10.79
N ILE A 60 0.87 5.31 -10.17
CA ILE A 60 0.82 6.69 -10.66
C ILE A 60 1.44 6.78 -12.05
N ALA A 61 2.61 6.17 -12.25
CA ALA A 61 3.27 6.15 -13.54
C ALA A 61 2.42 5.45 -14.62
N LEU A 62 1.81 4.31 -14.31
CA LEU A 62 0.92 3.59 -15.22
C LEU A 62 -0.34 4.40 -15.56
N LYS A 63 -0.94 5.08 -14.59
CA LYS A 63 -2.08 5.97 -14.84
C LYS A 63 -1.70 7.08 -15.82
N LEU A 64 -0.58 7.75 -15.60
CA LEU A 64 -0.11 8.81 -16.49
C LEU A 64 0.18 8.29 -17.91
N LEU A 65 0.82 7.13 -18.03
CA LEU A 65 1.20 6.57 -19.33
C LEU A 65 0.01 6.00 -20.11
N LEU A 66 -0.93 5.33 -19.44
CA LEU A 66 -2.01 4.59 -20.10
C LEU A 66 -3.30 5.43 -20.24
N LEU A 67 -3.53 6.36 -19.32
CA LEU A 67 -4.76 7.17 -19.27
C LEU A 67 -4.50 8.65 -19.49
N GLY A 68 -3.40 9.20 -18.98
CA GLY A 68 -3.08 10.62 -18.98
C GLY A 68 -2.43 11.15 -20.26
N LYS A 69 -2.17 10.28 -21.26
CA LYS A 69 -1.55 10.70 -22.52
C LYS A 69 -2.54 11.53 -23.34
N ALA A 70 -2.15 12.73 -23.75
CA ALA A 70 -2.96 13.61 -24.61
C ALA A 70 -3.37 12.91 -25.90
N GLY A 71 -4.65 13.03 -26.27
CA GLY A 71 -5.24 12.32 -27.42
C GLY A 71 -5.35 10.81 -27.22
N GLY A 72 -5.23 10.32 -25.96
CA GLY A 72 -5.42 8.94 -25.57
C GLY A 72 -6.88 8.59 -25.35
N VAL A 73 -7.08 7.52 -24.59
CA VAL A 73 -8.43 6.95 -24.36
C VAL A 73 -9.24 7.78 -23.36
N TYR A 74 -8.58 8.47 -22.43
CA TYR A 74 -9.25 9.26 -21.40
C TYR A 74 -8.90 10.75 -21.52
N ALA A 75 -7.61 11.08 -21.60
CA ALA A 75 -7.14 12.46 -21.71
C ALA A 75 -7.38 13.01 -23.11
N THR A 76 -8.18 14.05 -23.22
CA THR A 76 -8.49 14.75 -24.48
C THR A 76 -7.55 15.92 -24.71
N THR A 77 -7.07 16.55 -23.63
CA THR A 77 -6.18 17.71 -23.66
C THR A 77 -4.80 17.41 -23.09
N THR A 78 -3.84 18.30 -23.35
CA THR A 78 -2.47 18.20 -22.84
C THR A 78 -2.36 18.40 -21.33
N ARG A 79 -3.45 18.82 -20.65
CA ARG A 79 -3.48 19.11 -19.20
C ARG A 79 -4.22 18.06 -18.38
N ASP A 80 -4.94 17.17 -19.01
CA ASP A 80 -5.79 16.19 -18.30
C ASP A 80 -4.98 15.25 -17.41
N TRP A 81 -3.67 15.11 -17.63
CA TRP A 81 -2.77 14.40 -16.71
C TRP A 81 -2.71 15.02 -15.30
N GLU A 82 -3.01 16.33 -15.19
CA GLU A 82 -3.01 17.04 -13.91
C GLU A 82 -4.02 16.44 -12.93
N GLU A 83 -5.17 15.93 -13.42
CA GLU A 83 -6.18 15.27 -12.59
C GLU A 83 -5.64 14.02 -11.90
N PHE A 84 -4.77 13.26 -12.58
CA PHE A 84 -4.18 12.05 -11.97
C PHE A 84 -3.19 12.37 -10.86
N VAL A 85 -2.55 13.53 -10.92
CA VAL A 85 -1.60 14.00 -9.92
C VAL A 85 -2.32 14.76 -8.81
N ALA A 86 -3.44 15.42 -9.11
CA ALA A 86 -4.25 16.16 -8.13
C ALA A 86 -4.71 15.28 -6.95
N VAL A 87 -4.89 13.97 -7.18
CA VAL A 87 -5.20 13.00 -6.13
C VAL A 87 -4.15 12.98 -5.01
N LEU A 88 -2.88 13.28 -5.33
CA LEU A 88 -1.82 13.39 -4.32
C LEU A 88 -2.01 14.58 -3.38
N GLY A 89 -2.74 15.62 -3.80
CA GLY A 89 -3.12 16.75 -2.98
C GLY A 89 -4.32 16.48 -2.05
N HIS A 90 -4.98 15.34 -2.18
CA HIS A 90 -6.18 15.04 -1.40
C HIS A 90 -5.85 14.86 0.10
N PRO A 91 -6.60 15.49 1.03
CA PRO A 91 -6.31 15.42 2.47
C PRO A 91 -6.22 14.00 3.03
N LEU A 92 -7.02 13.05 2.50
CA LEU A 92 -6.97 11.64 2.91
C LEU A 92 -5.62 10.98 2.62
N VAL A 93 -4.97 11.32 1.51
CA VAL A 93 -3.64 10.78 1.17
C VAL A 93 -2.62 11.23 2.21
N TRP A 94 -2.66 12.50 2.61
CA TRP A 94 -1.78 13.05 3.63
C TRP A 94 -2.07 12.51 5.04
N LEU A 95 -3.35 12.24 5.36
CA LEU A 95 -3.74 11.60 6.60
C LEU A 95 -3.15 10.18 6.69
N PHE A 96 -3.28 9.38 5.64
CA PHE A 96 -2.67 8.04 5.58
C PHE A 96 -1.15 8.10 5.64
N PHE A 97 -0.54 9.02 4.89
CA PHE A 97 0.90 9.21 4.92
C PHE A 97 1.39 9.55 6.35
N GLY A 98 0.72 10.48 7.03
CA GLY A 98 1.00 10.82 8.43
C GLY A 98 0.88 9.62 9.35
N GLY A 99 -0.17 8.80 9.20
CA GLY A 99 -0.35 7.55 9.94
C GLY A 99 0.80 6.55 9.73
N PHE A 100 1.24 6.37 8.49
CA PHE A 100 2.39 5.50 8.20
C PHE A 100 3.70 6.01 8.78
N VAL A 101 3.94 7.33 8.73
CA VAL A 101 5.13 7.94 9.33
C VAL A 101 5.14 7.74 10.85
N LEU A 102 3.99 7.93 11.51
CA LEU A 102 3.85 7.69 12.95
C LEU A 102 4.07 6.21 13.29
N ALA A 103 3.47 5.29 12.54
CA ALA A 103 3.66 3.86 12.74
C ALA A 103 5.12 3.44 12.56
N ALA A 104 5.80 3.95 11.53
CA ALA A 104 7.21 3.70 11.29
C ALA A 104 8.10 4.27 12.41
N GLY A 105 7.78 5.47 12.90
CA GLY A 105 8.47 6.10 14.03
C GLY A 105 8.32 5.28 15.31
N MET A 106 7.12 4.78 15.61
CA MET A 106 6.88 3.89 16.75
C MET A 106 7.66 2.57 16.61
N ALA A 107 7.63 1.95 15.44
CA ALA A 107 8.37 0.71 15.18
C ALA A 107 9.89 0.93 15.35
N ALA A 108 10.43 2.04 14.86
CA ALA A 108 11.82 2.40 15.03
C ALA A 108 12.19 2.64 16.50
N MET A 109 11.33 3.29 17.28
CA MET A 109 11.54 3.48 18.72
C MET A 109 11.54 2.14 19.47
N LEU A 110 10.62 1.22 19.15
CA LEU A 110 10.55 -0.09 19.80
C LEU A 110 11.73 -0.99 19.44
N SER A 111 12.27 -0.86 18.25
CA SER A 111 13.45 -1.63 17.80
C SER A 111 14.78 -1.08 18.29
N HIS A 112 14.79 0.12 18.90
CA HIS A 112 16.03 0.72 19.41
C HIS A 112 16.50 -0.04 20.68
N PRO A 113 17.77 -0.48 20.76
CA PRO A 113 18.28 -1.26 21.89
C PRO A 113 18.17 -0.55 23.24
N ASN A 114 18.09 0.78 23.25
CA ASN A 114 17.93 1.60 24.45
C ASN A 114 16.47 1.71 24.94
N SER A 115 15.47 1.25 24.20
CA SER A 115 14.07 1.21 24.66
C SER A 115 13.80 -0.01 25.57
N LEU A 116 14.65 -1.03 25.51
CA LEU A 116 14.54 -2.24 26.32
C LEU A 116 14.57 -1.99 27.85
N PRO A 117 15.37 -1.05 28.43
CA PRO A 117 15.37 -0.84 29.88
C PRO A 117 14.02 -0.35 30.41
N VAL A 118 13.32 0.52 29.69
CA VAL A 118 11.98 1.01 30.09
C VAL A 118 10.95 -0.14 30.02
N TYR A 119 10.99 -0.93 28.98
CA TYR A 119 10.12 -2.11 28.85
C TYR A 119 10.39 -3.17 29.92
N ARG A 120 11.65 -3.44 30.24
CA ARG A 120 12.05 -4.33 31.32
C ARG A 120 11.60 -3.82 32.67
N LEU A 121 11.71 -2.52 32.92
CA LEU A 121 11.25 -1.91 34.16
C LEU A 121 9.73 -2.06 34.32
N LEU A 122 8.95 -1.78 33.29
CA LEU A 122 7.50 -1.94 33.28
C LEU A 122 7.09 -3.40 33.48
N LEU A 123 7.74 -4.35 32.81
CA LEU A 123 7.52 -5.79 33.00
C LEU A 123 7.84 -6.23 34.43
N GLN A 124 8.95 -5.77 35.00
CA GLN A 124 9.33 -6.08 36.37
C GLN A 124 8.32 -5.51 37.39
N LEU A 125 7.83 -4.29 37.17
CA LEU A 125 6.80 -3.69 38.04
C LEU A 125 5.49 -4.47 37.94
N GLN A 126 5.09 -4.92 36.77
CA GLN A 126 3.89 -5.73 36.59
C GLN A 126 4.00 -7.12 37.26
N ILE A 127 5.14 -7.77 37.13
CA ILE A 127 5.40 -9.07 37.76
C ILE A 127 5.38 -8.90 39.31
N LYS A 128 6.03 -7.87 39.83
CA LYS A 128 6.09 -7.56 41.25
C LYS A 128 4.72 -7.25 41.86
N ALA A 129 3.90 -6.47 41.12
CA ALA A 129 2.53 -6.16 41.52
C ALA A 129 1.66 -7.43 41.58
N LYS A 130 1.80 -8.33 40.62
CA LYS A 130 1.07 -9.59 40.56
C LYS A 130 1.50 -10.55 41.72
N GLN A 131 2.76 -10.53 42.08
CA GLN A 131 3.30 -11.35 43.15
C GLN A 131 2.82 -10.87 44.52
N VAL A 132 2.73 -9.57 44.75
CA VAL A 132 2.18 -8.96 45.98
C VAL A 132 0.69 -9.29 46.11
N SER A 133 -0.08 -9.21 45.02
CA SER A 133 -1.50 -9.56 45.00
C SER A 133 -1.76 -11.03 45.33
N SER A 134 -0.89 -11.93 44.88
CA SER A 134 -1.05 -13.37 45.16
C SER A 134 -0.76 -13.74 46.62
N HIS A 135 0.11 -13.01 47.32
CA HIS A 135 0.41 -13.23 48.76
C HIS A 135 -0.75 -12.78 49.68
N HIS A 136 -1.56 -11.82 49.29
CA HIS A 136 -2.73 -11.37 50.07
C HIS A 136 -3.97 -12.25 49.90
N SER A 137 -3.95 -13.19 48.97
CA SER A 137 -5.10 -14.12 48.73
C SER A 137 -5.14 -15.34 49.65
N TRP A 138 -4.13 -15.55 50.50
CA TRP A 138 -4.01 -16.73 51.37
C TRP A 138 -4.03 -16.38 52.89
N ALA A 139 -4.26 -15.13 53.24
CA ALA A 139 -4.47 -14.67 54.62
C ALA A 139 -5.94 -14.33 54.85
#